data_bc36b5e0dc8b8618d98b7403148f3853
#
_entry.id   bc36b5e0dc8b8618d98b7403148f3853
#
_cell.length_a   1.000
_cell.length_b   1.000
_cell.length_c   1.000
_cell.angle_alpha   90.00
_cell.angle_beta   90.00
_cell.angle_gamma   90.00
#
_symmetry.space_group_name_H-M   'P 1'
#
loop_
_entity.id
_entity.type
_entity.pdbx_description
1 polymer ?
#
loop_
_entity_poly.entity_id
_entity_poly.type
_entity_poly.pdbx_seq_one_letter_code
_entity_poly.pdbx_strand_id
1 'polypeptide(L)'
;SATLSSVGISSFYLNPGEANHGDLGQIDKRDVLLVFSYSGNTKEITNMLKYANRFNIKIIGIASKKDSMLLKASDIKLLLPEVKESDPTGMVPTSSTSITLLFGDCLAVALMNKLKFSKDRFKIFHPGGNIGQALLLAKDIMVKGNKIPTSSINKSIFEAIKIISLKKLGFVVIIKNKLVRGILT
;
A
#
# COMPACT_ATOMS: atom_id res chain seq x y z
N SER A 1 0.89 0.02 -9.50
CA SER A 1 1.75 0.47 -8.38
C SER A 1 0.97 0.73 -7.09
N ALA A 2 -0.15 1.48 -7.14
CA ALA A 2 -0.90 1.87 -5.93
C ALA A 2 -1.23 0.68 -5.00
N THR A 3 -1.78 -0.42 -5.54
CA THR A 3 -2.08 -1.64 -4.77
C THR A 3 -0.83 -2.22 -4.09
N LEU A 4 0.31 -2.27 -4.78
CA LEU A 4 1.57 -2.75 -4.21
C LEU A 4 2.03 -1.85 -3.06
N SER A 5 2.03 -0.54 -3.25
CA SER A 5 2.38 0.43 -2.19
C SER A 5 1.47 0.32 -0.98
N SER A 6 0.16 0.13 -1.21
CA SER A 6 -0.84 -0.01 -0.12
C SER A 6 -0.66 -1.26 0.75
N VAL A 7 0.05 -2.26 0.25
CA VAL A 7 0.38 -3.48 1.00
C VAL A 7 1.83 -3.51 1.48
N GLY A 8 2.55 -2.38 1.38
CA GLY A 8 3.89 -2.20 1.92
C GLY A 8 5.01 -2.67 0.98
N ILE A 9 4.72 -2.80 -0.30
CA ILE A 9 5.72 -3.07 -1.33
C ILE A 9 6.02 -1.73 -2.01
N SER A 10 7.23 -1.20 -1.79
CA SER A 10 7.65 0.05 -2.43
C SER A 10 7.50 -0.06 -3.94
N SER A 11 6.67 0.77 -4.52
CA SER A 11 6.46 0.80 -5.97
C SER A 11 5.94 2.17 -6.42
N PHE A 12 6.41 2.62 -7.55
CA PHE A 12 5.95 3.85 -8.19
C PHE A 12 5.64 3.61 -9.67
N TYR A 13 4.89 4.50 -10.25
CA TYR A 13 4.58 4.48 -11.67
C TYR A 13 5.60 5.33 -12.42
N LEU A 14 6.24 4.73 -13.41
CA LEU A 14 7.13 5.43 -14.33
C LEU A 14 6.42 5.59 -15.66
N ASN A 15 6.19 6.82 -16.09
CA ASN A 15 5.60 7.11 -17.38
C ASN A 15 6.67 6.94 -18.48
N PRO A 16 6.48 6.07 -19.48
CA PRO A 16 7.49 5.86 -20.55
C PRO A 16 7.79 7.11 -21.36
N GLY A 17 6.83 8.01 -21.54
CA GLY A 17 7.03 9.31 -22.20
C GLY A 17 7.98 10.20 -21.41
N GLU A 18 7.68 10.42 -20.13
CA GLU A 18 8.47 11.28 -19.24
C GLU A 18 9.83 10.65 -18.88
N ALA A 19 9.95 9.33 -18.95
CA ALA A 19 11.22 8.64 -18.73
C ALA A 19 12.34 9.16 -19.60
N ASN A 20 12.03 9.61 -20.84
CA ASN A 20 12.98 10.19 -21.75
C ASN A 20 13.46 11.61 -21.35
N HIS A 21 12.80 12.24 -20.40
CA HIS A 21 13.05 13.61 -19.95
C HIS A 21 13.64 13.69 -18.54
N GLY A 22 14.16 12.58 -18.01
CA GLY A 22 14.90 12.56 -16.74
C GLY A 22 14.36 11.59 -15.70
N ASP A 23 13.12 11.11 -15.82
CA ASP A 23 12.51 10.23 -14.83
C ASP A 23 13.18 8.84 -14.72
N LEU A 24 14.03 8.46 -15.68
CA LEU A 24 14.90 7.28 -15.54
C LEU A 24 15.83 7.38 -14.31
N GLY A 25 16.13 8.58 -13.84
CA GLY A 25 16.90 8.80 -12.62
C GLY A 25 16.21 8.34 -11.34
N GLN A 26 14.92 8.05 -11.37
CA GLN A 26 14.18 7.50 -10.24
C GLN A 26 14.47 6.02 -10.01
N ILE A 27 15.03 5.31 -11.00
CA ILE A 27 15.27 3.87 -10.94
C ILE A 27 16.62 3.59 -10.26
N ASP A 28 16.57 2.85 -9.14
CA ASP A 28 17.78 2.35 -8.46
C ASP A 28 18.21 0.99 -9.05
N LYS A 29 19.51 0.68 -8.92
CA LYS A 29 20.07 -0.61 -9.40
C LYS A 29 19.48 -1.85 -8.74
N ARG A 30 18.84 -1.68 -7.59
CA ARG A 30 18.18 -2.78 -6.85
C ARG A 30 16.70 -2.92 -7.20
N ASP A 31 16.18 -2.01 -8.01
CA ASP A 31 14.79 -2.06 -8.45
C ASP A 31 14.56 -3.16 -9.48
N VAL A 32 13.31 -3.52 -9.63
CA VAL A 32 12.81 -4.38 -10.69
C VAL A 32 11.86 -3.58 -11.55
N LEU A 33 12.15 -3.46 -12.82
CA LEU A 33 11.31 -2.78 -13.78
C LEU A 33 10.21 -3.71 -14.28
N LEU A 34 8.97 -3.48 -13.84
CA LEU A 34 7.80 -4.23 -14.28
C LEU A 34 7.12 -3.48 -15.44
N VAL A 35 7.22 -4.01 -16.64
CA VAL A 35 6.76 -3.35 -17.87
C VAL A 35 5.55 -4.06 -18.46
N PHE A 36 4.47 -3.30 -18.63
CA PHE A 36 3.26 -3.75 -19.28
C PHE A 36 3.13 -3.11 -20.66
N SER A 37 3.05 -3.91 -21.68
CA SER A 37 2.69 -3.48 -23.04
C SER A 37 1.99 -4.64 -23.75
N TYR A 38 0.70 -4.51 -24.03
CA TYR A 38 -0.07 -5.62 -24.59
C TYR A 38 0.53 -6.12 -25.91
N SER A 39 0.85 -5.24 -26.87
CA SER A 39 1.56 -5.61 -28.09
C SER A 39 3.03 -5.96 -27.86
N GLY A 40 3.63 -5.45 -26.76
CA GLY A 40 5.05 -5.55 -26.46
C GLY A 40 5.98 -4.77 -27.41
N ASN A 41 5.42 -3.96 -28.30
CA ASN A 41 6.16 -3.21 -29.34
C ASN A 41 5.91 -1.69 -29.27
N THR A 42 5.45 -1.19 -28.15
CA THR A 42 5.25 0.24 -27.88
C THR A 42 6.58 0.98 -27.94
N LYS A 43 6.69 1.97 -28.83
CA LYS A 43 7.98 2.69 -29.09
C LYS A 43 8.49 3.43 -27.85
N GLU A 44 7.60 3.98 -27.08
CA GLU A 44 7.87 4.78 -25.88
C GLU A 44 8.67 4.02 -24.81
N ILE A 45 8.50 2.70 -24.71
CA ILE A 45 9.24 1.89 -23.72
C ILE A 45 10.69 1.57 -24.16
N THR A 46 11.07 1.83 -25.42
CA THR A 46 12.35 1.39 -25.99
C THR A 46 13.54 1.92 -25.21
N ASN A 47 13.55 3.21 -24.90
CA ASN A 47 14.68 3.85 -24.20
C ASN A 47 14.77 3.38 -22.74
N MET A 48 13.62 3.16 -22.09
CA MET A 48 13.56 2.62 -20.73
C MET A 48 14.15 1.19 -20.68
N LEU A 49 13.82 0.34 -21.68
CA LEU A 49 14.39 -1.01 -21.78
C LEU A 49 15.90 -0.96 -22.02
N LYS A 50 16.38 -0.08 -22.92
CA LYS A 50 17.81 0.11 -23.19
C LYS A 50 18.55 0.59 -21.92
N TYR A 51 17.96 1.51 -21.17
CA TYR A 51 18.50 2.00 -19.91
C TYR A 51 18.63 0.87 -18.89
N ALA A 52 17.54 0.12 -18.66
CA ALA A 52 17.54 -0.97 -17.71
C ALA A 52 18.58 -2.06 -18.05
N ASN A 53 18.68 -2.45 -19.33
CA ASN A 53 19.68 -3.42 -19.79
C ASN A 53 21.12 -2.88 -19.62
N ARG A 54 21.36 -1.61 -19.93
CA ARG A 54 22.68 -0.98 -19.77
C ARG A 54 23.16 -0.97 -18.32
N PHE A 55 22.26 -0.76 -17.36
CA PHE A 55 22.57 -0.67 -15.95
C PHE A 55 22.30 -1.96 -15.17
N ASN A 56 22.01 -3.07 -15.86
CA ASN A 56 21.69 -4.38 -15.28
C ASN A 56 20.50 -4.35 -14.30
N ILE A 57 19.51 -3.49 -14.56
CA ILE A 57 18.25 -3.44 -13.81
C ILE A 57 17.36 -4.55 -14.34
N LYS A 58 16.85 -5.39 -13.45
CA LYS A 58 16.01 -6.54 -13.82
C LYS A 58 14.70 -6.10 -14.44
N ILE A 59 14.35 -6.70 -15.58
CA ILE A 59 13.13 -6.42 -16.33
C ILE A 59 12.19 -7.64 -16.28
N ILE A 60 10.96 -7.39 -15.82
CA ILE A 60 9.83 -8.32 -15.95
C ILE A 60 8.92 -7.74 -17.03
N GLY A 61 8.89 -8.35 -18.20
CA GLY A 61 8.06 -7.91 -19.31
C GLY A 61 6.78 -8.72 -19.43
N ILE A 62 5.67 -8.03 -19.61
CA ILE A 62 4.33 -8.60 -19.75
C ILE A 62 3.74 -8.14 -21.09
N ALA A 63 3.50 -9.07 -22.00
CA ALA A 63 2.94 -8.80 -23.31
C ALA A 63 2.14 -10.01 -23.84
N SER A 64 1.33 -9.81 -24.88
CA SER A 64 0.59 -10.90 -25.56
C SER A 64 1.39 -11.54 -26.71
N LYS A 65 2.40 -10.86 -27.26
CA LYS A 65 3.18 -11.36 -28.40
C LYS A 65 4.55 -11.84 -27.97
N LYS A 66 4.79 -13.14 -28.14
CA LYS A 66 6.03 -13.84 -27.72
C LYS A 66 7.30 -13.21 -28.29
N ASP A 67 7.28 -12.81 -29.55
CA ASP A 67 8.44 -12.27 -30.25
C ASP A 67 8.57 -10.75 -30.18
N SER A 68 7.81 -10.12 -29.28
CA SER A 68 7.83 -8.68 -29.10
C SER A 68 9.17 -8.16 -28.56
N MET A 69 9.44 -6.88 -28.85
CA MET A 69 10.63 -6.17 -28.38
C MET A 69 10.74 -6.22 -26.83
N LEU A 70 9.62 -6.03 -26.14
CA LEU A 70 9.57 -6.06 -24.68
C LEU A 70 10.03 -7.43 -24.15
N LEU A 71 9.42 -8.53 -24.63
CA LEU A 71 9.77 -9.85 -24.11
C LEU A 71 11.18 -10.27 -24.50
N LYS A 72 11.70 -9.84 -25.65
CA LYS A 72 13.11 -10.07 -26.04
C LYS A 72 14.10 -9.38 -25.10
N ALA A 73 13.75 -8.17 -24.63
CA ALA A 73 14.60 -7.38 -23.76
C ALA A 73 14.48 -7.77 -22.27
N SER A 74 13.53 -8.62 -21.90
CA SER A 74 13.21 -8.92 -20.49
C SER A 74 13.95 -10.13 -19.95
N ASP A 75 14.35 -10.07 -18.66
CA ASP A 75 14.89 -11.21 -17.92
C ASP A 75 13.80 -12.23 -17.60
N ILE A 76 12.62 -11.77 -17.18
CA ILE A 76 11.45 -12.61 -16.94
C ILE A 76 10.36 -12.22 -17.95
N LYS A 77 9.86 -13.21 -18.65
CA LYS A 77 8.91 -13.06 -19.77
C LYS A 77 7.57 -13.65 -19.35
N LEU A 78 6.53 -12.81 -19.31
CA LEU A 78 5.18 -13.23 -19.00
C LEU A 78 4.29 -12.99 -20.22
N LEU A 79 3.77 -14.09 -20.76
CA LEU A 79 2.92 -14.05 -21.93
C LEU A 79 1.46 -14.04 -21.52
N LEU A 80 0.76 -12.95 -21.86
CA LEU A 80 -0.68 -12.85 -21.72
C LEU A 80 -1.38 -13.53 -22.91
N PRO A 81 -2.59 -14.07 -22.73
CA PRO A 81 -3.38 -14.56 -23.86
C PRO A 81 -3.72 -13.42 -24.83
N GLU A 82 -3.75 -13.75 -26.10
CA GLU A 82 -4.33 -12.85 -27.10
C GLU A 82 -5.85 -12.86 -26.95
N VAL A 83 -6.43 -11.66 -26.82
CA VAL A 83 -7.89 -11.49 -26.66
C VAL A 83 -8.40 -10.49 -27.69
N LYS A 84 -9.64 -10.71 -28.12
CA LYS A 84 -10.36 -9.73 -28.92
C LYS A 84 -10.86 -8.60 -28.02
N GLU A 85 -10.69 -7.37 -28.49
CA GLU A 85 -11.27 -6.22 -27.80
C GLU A 85 -12.80 -6.25 -27.86
N SER A 86 -13.46 -5.75 -26.81
CA SER A 86 -14.92 -5.85 -26.65
C SER A 86 -15.65 -4.71 -27.35
N ASP A 87 -14.93 -3.71 -27.86
CA ASP A 87 -15.54 -2.61 -28.60
C ASP A 87 -16.00 -3.06 -30.00
N PRO A 88 -16.96 -2.38 -30.61
CA PRO A 88 -17.51 -2.77 -31.91
C PRO A 88 -16.49 -2.80 -33.07
N THR A 89 -15.38 -2.04 -32.92
CA THR A 89 -14.32 -1.96 -33.95
C THR A 89 -13.19 -2.95 -33.70
N GLY A 90 -13.07 -3.49 -32.48
CA GLY A 90 -11.97 -4.35 -32.06
C GLY A 90 -10.64 -3.62 -31.91
N MET A 91 -10.64 -2.28 -31.81
CA MET A 91 -9.44 -1.44 -31.74
C MET A 91 -9.24 -0.75 -30.41
N VAL A 92 -10.32 -0.45 -29.69
CA VAL A 92 -10.25 0.28 -28.42
C VAL A 92 -9.87 -0.67 -27.28
N PRO A 93 -8.77 -0.41 -26.55
CA PRO A 93 -8.34 -1.26 -25.45
C PRO A 93 -9.43 -1.41 -24.37
N THR A 94 -9.90 -2.63 -24.19
CA THR A 94 -10.96 -3.03 -23.25
C THR A 94 -10.59 -4.36 -22.58
N SER A 95 -10.68 -5.46 -23.30
CA SER A 95 -10.30 -6.79 -22.80
C SER A 95 -8.82 -6.87 -22.47
N SER A 96 -7.96 -6.27 -23.27
CA SER A 96 -6.51 -6.23 -23.04
C SER A 96 -6.16 -5.45 -21.78
N THR A 97 -6.81 -4.32 -21.51
CA THR A 97 -6.62 -3.55 -20.28
C THR A 97 -7.11 -4.31 -19.04
N SER A 98 -8.27 -4.98 -19.17
CA SER A 98 -8.84 -5.77 -18.08
C SER A 98 -7.93 -6.94 -17.67
N ILE A 99 -7.37 -7.68 -18.65
CA ILE A 99 -6.40 -8.75 -18.36
C ILE A 99 -5.13 -8.21 -17.71
N THR A 100 -4.64 -7.09 -18.19
CA THR A 100 -3.44 -6.43 -17.63
C THR A 100 -3.66 -6.01 -16.18
N LEU A 101 -4.82 -5.42 -15.87
CA LEU A 101 -5.21 -5.06 -14.52
C LEU A 101 -5.32 -6.29 -13.63
N LEU A 102 -6.04 -7.31 -14.08
CA LEU A 102 -6.22 -8.58 -13.37
C LEU A 102 -4.86 -9.22 -13.02
N PHE A 103 -3.94 -9.25 -13.99
CA PHE A 103 -2.59 -9.76 -13.75
C PHE A 103 -1.88 -8.97 -12.64
N GLY A 104 -1.97 -7.64 -12.66
CA GLY A 104 -1.38 -6.78 -11.63
C GLY A 104 -1.93 -7.06 -10.23
N ASP A 105 -3.24 -7.28 -10.12
CA ASP A 105 -3.89 -7.62 -8.85
C ASP A 105 -3.52 -9.03 -8.39
N CYS A 106 -3.48 -10.02 -9.28
CA CYS A 106 -3.01 -11.36 -8.97
C CYS A 106 -1.55 -11.34 -8.45
N LEU A 107 -0.68 -10.56 -9.06
CA LEU A 107 0.70 -10.38 -8.59
C LEU A 107 0.73 -9.77 -7.19
N ALA A 108 -0.06 -8.73 -6.94
CA ALA A 108 -0.14 -8.11 -5.62
C ALA A 108 -0.61 -9.10 -4.55
N VAL A 109 -1.65 -9.89 -4.83
CA VAL A 109 -2.17 -10.92 -3.92
C VAL A 109 -1.14 -12.03 -3.68
N ALA A 110 -0.44 -12.48 -4.72
CA ALA A 110 0.63 -13.48 -4.58
C ALA A 110 1.76 -12.99 -3.68
N LEU A 111 2.15 -11.72 -3.83
CA LEU A 111 3.16 -11.09 -2.98
C LEU A 111 2.67 -10.89 -1.54
N MET A 112 1.40 -10.50 -1.33
CA MET A 112 0.78 -10.45 0.01
C MET A 112 0.86 -11.79 0.71
N ASN A 113 0.52 -12.89 0.03
CA ASN A 113 0.61 -14.24 0.58
C ASN A 113 2.06 -14.60 0.95
N LYS A 114 3.01 -14.34 0.05
CA LYS A 114 4.44 -14.60 0.30
C LYS A 114 4.99 -13.81 1.48
N LEU A 115 4.57 -12.57 1.65
CA LEU A 115 5.00 -11.67 2.73
C LEU A 115 4.19 -11.84 4.02
N LYS A 116 3.26 -12.80 4.08
CA LYS A 116 2.36 -13.03 5.21
C LYS A 116 1.66 -11.73 5.63
N PHE A 117 1.11 -11.02 4.65
CA PHE A 117 0.43 -9.76 4.89
C PHE A 117 -0.77 -9.95 5.83
N SER A 118 -0.90 -9.06 6.82
CA SER A 118 -1.92 -9.16 7.86
C SER A 118 -2.74 -7.87 7.97
N LYS A 119 -3.90 -7.96 8.65
CA LYS A 119 -4.72 -6.79 8.97
C LYS A 119 -3.95 -5.74 9.78
N ASP A 120 -3.03 -6.15 10.64
CA ASP A 120 -2.20 -5.23 11.43
C ASP A 120 -1.20 -4.47 10.54
N ARG A 121 -0.62 -5.15 9.55
CA ARG A 121 0.21 -4.47 8.55
C ARG A 121 -0.61 -3.50 7.69
N PHE A 122 -1.85 -3.87 7.35
CA PHE A 122 -2.74 -2.98 6.59
C PHE A 122 -2.99 -1.65 7.32
N LYS A 123 -3.20 -1.68 8.66
CA LYS A 123 -3.38 -0.48 9.48
C LYS A 123 -2.21 0.49 9.38
N ILE A 124 -0.98 -0.02 9.32
CA ILE A 124 0.24 0.79 9.27
C ILE A 124 0.24 1.68 8.01
N PHE A 125 -0.21 1.14 6.88
CA PHE A 125 -0.21 1.85 5.60
C PHE A 125 -1.49 2.66 5.34
N HIS A 126 -2.55 2.47 6.17
CA HIS A 126 -3.85 3.14 6.02
C HIS A 126 -4.34 3.80 7.32
N PRO A 127 -3.55 4.68 7.97
CA PRO A 127 -3.89 5.22 9.29
C PRO A 127 -5.13 6.11 9.28
N GLY A 128 -5.47 6.75 8.17
CA GLY A 128 -6.58 7.69 8.05
C GLY A 128 -7.83 7.14 7.34
N GLY A 129 -7.81 5.90 6.85
CA GLY A 129 -8.94 5.34 6.11
C GLY A 129 -10.01 4.71 7.00
N ASN A 130 -11.27 4.68 6.53
CA ASN A 130 -12.38 4.03 7.25
C ASN A 130 -12.08 2.58 7.64
N ILE A 131 -11.40 1.83 6.76
CA ILE A 131 -11.01 0.44 7.05
C ILE A 131 -9.94 0.41 8.15
N GLY A 132 -8.96 1.32 8.13
CA GLY A 132 -7.95 1.44 9.18
C GLY A 132 -8.58 1.76 10.53
N GLN A 133 -9.52 2.69 10.57
CA GLN A 133 -10.25 3.05 11.79
C GLN A 133 -11.12 1.90 12.31
N ALA A 134 -11.84 1.18 11.44
CA ALA A 134 -12.65 0.02 11.82
C ALA A 134 -11.83 -1.15 12.42
N LEU A 135 -10.53 -1.18 12.16
CA LEU A 135 -9.61 -2.19 12.70
C LEU A 135 -8.92 -1.74 14.01
N LEU A 136 -9.18 -0.51 14.51
CA LEU A 136 -8.62 -0.04 15.77
C LEU A 136 -9.22 -0.80 16.95
N LEU A 137 -8.37 -1.21 17.88
CA LEU A 137 -8.76 -1.81 19.14
C LEU A 137 -8.74 -0.74 20.24
N ALA A 138 -9.52 -0.95 21.30
CA ALA A 138 -9.51 -0.04 22.45
C ALA A 138 -8.08 0.24 22.98
N LYS A 139 -7.19 -0.76 22.97
CA LYS A 139 -5.78 -0.62 23.37
C LYS A 139 -4.98 0.36 22.52
N ASP A 140 -5.40 0.62 21.25
CA ASP A 140 -4.69 1.49 20.31
C ASP A 140 -4.99 2.98 20.57
N ILE A 141 -6.21 3.26 21.09
CA ILE A 141 -6.72 4.62 21.33
C ILE A 141 -6.85 4.98 22.82
N MET A 142 -6.78 3.99 23.73
CA MET A 142 -6.94 4.24 25.14
C MET A 142 -5.86 5.16 25.70
N VAL A 143 -6.22 6.01 26.64
CA VAL A 143 -5.30 6.80 27.46
C VAL A 143 -4.53 5.87 28.40
N LYS A 144 -3.22 6.06 28.58
CA LYS A 144 -2.34 5.17 29.36
C LYS A 144 -1.50 5.92 30.37
N GLY A 145 -1.07 5.18 31.39
CA GLY A 145 -0.11 5.67 32.38
C GLY A 145 -0.58 6.94 33.11
N ASN A 146 0.31 7.89 33.26
CA ASN A 146 0.06 9.15 33.99
C ASN A 146 -0.98 10.07 33.33
N LYS A 147 -1.43 9.76 32.12
CA LYS A 147 -2.50 10.50 31.46
C LYS A 147 -3.89 10.08 31.94
N ILE A 148 -4.02 8.90 32.56
CA ILE A 148 -5.29 8.43 33.12
C ILE A 148 -5.61 9.29 34.35
N PRO A 149 -6.81 9.91 34.40
CA PRO A 149 -7.24 10.66 35.60
C PRO A 149 -7.60 9.68 36.71
N THR A 150 -6.76 9.56 37.70
CA THR A 150 -6.98 8.67 38.86
C THR A 150 -6.99 9.45 40.17
N SER A 151 -7.84 9.04 41.12
CA SER A 151 -7.89 9.55 42.48
C SER A 151 -8.05 8.41 43.47
N SER A 152 -7.52 8.60 44.68
CA SER A 152 -7.77 7.67 45.79
C SER A 152 -9.20 7.83 46.30
N ILE A 153 -9.81 6.75 46.80
CA ILE A 153 -11.15 6.75 47.41
C ILE A 153 -11.24 7.67 48.64
N ASN A 154 -10.11 7.98 49.28
CA ASN A 154 -10.06 8.82 50.49
C ASN A 154 -9.84 10.32 50.16
N LYS A 155 -9.73 10.68 48.88
CA LYS A 155 -9.60 12.08 48.48
C LYS A 155 -10.96 12.79 48.48
N SER A 156 -10.93 14.10 48.76
CA SER A 156 -12.14 14.91 48.73
C SER A 156 -12.70 15.03 47.32
N ILE A 157 -14.00 15.30 47.23
CA ILE A 157 -14.64 15.59 45.93
C ILE A 157 -14.00 16.76 45.20
N PHE A 158 -13.52 17.77 45.95
CA PHE A 158 -12.85 18.94 45.39
C PHE A 158 -11.54 18.56 44.66
N GLU A 159 -10.75 17.66 45.25
CA GLU A 159 -9.52 17.13 44.62
C GLU A 159 -9.84 16.30 43.38
N ALA A 160 -10.91 15.51 43.43
CA ALA A 160 -11.35 14.73 42.26
C ALA A 160 -11.79 15.63 41.10
N ILE A 161 -12.58 16.68 41.37
CA ILE A 161 -13.00 17.68 40.38
C ILE A 161 -11.78 18.39 39.77
N LYS A 162 -10.78 18.74 40.59
CA LYS A 162 -9.54 19.35 40.09
C LYS A 162 -8.80 18.44 39.09
N ILE A 163 -8.77 17.14 39.35
CA ILE A 163 -8.17 16.15 38.41
C ILE A 163 -8.96 16.08 37.12
N ILE A 164 -10.30 16.05 37.18
CA ILE A 164 -11.16 16.05 35.96
C ILE A 164 -10.85 17.29 35.13
N SER A 165 -10.79 18.47 35.73
CA SER A 165 -10.50 19.72 35.05
C SER A 165 -9.11 19.76 34.44
N LEU A 166 -8.08 19.30 35.13
CA LEU A 166 -6.70 19.25 34.65
C LEU A 166 -6.51 18.28 33.50
N LYS A 167 -7.12 17.10 33.57
CA LYS A 167 -6.97 16.04 32.56
C LYS A 167 -7.91 16.19 31.37
N LYS A 168 -8.95 17.02 31.48
CA LYS A 168 -9.92 17.32 30.42
C LYS A 168 -10.59 16.10 29.76
N LEU A 169 -10.75 15.01 30.51
CA LEU A 169 -11.39 13.79 30.01
C LEU A 169 -12.84 13.62 30.51
N GLY A 170 -13.34 14.55 31.32
CA GLY A 170 -14.71 14.54 31.82
C GLY A 170 -14.99 13.52 32.93
N PHE A 171 -14.00 12.77 33.39
CA PHE A 171 -14.15 11.78 34.44
C PHE A 171 -12.85 11.60 35.25
N VAL A 172 -12.95 10.95 36.42
CA VAL A 172 -11.80 10.44 37.18
C VAL A 172 -12.09 9.02 37.69
N VAL A 173 -11.10 8.15 37.58
CA VAL A 173 -11.17 6.75 38.04
C VAL A 173 -10.79 6.71 39.51
N ILE A 174 -11.66 6.18 40.37
CA ILE A 174 -11.42 6.03 41.82
C ILE A 174 -10.73 4.70 42.09
N ILE A 175 -9.57 4.76 42.75
CA ILE A 175 -8.71 3.62 43.01
C ILE A 175 -8.54 3.38 44.50
N LYS A 176 -8.58 2.11 44.94
CA LYS A 176 -8.16 1.66 46.28
C LYS A 176 -7.32 0.39 46.13
N ASN A 177 -6.12 0.37 46.67
CA ASN A 177 -5.18 -0.75 46.60
C ASN A 177 -4.89 -1.22 45.18
N LYS A 178 -4.65 -0.26 44.26
CA LYS A 178 -4.43 -0.48 42.83
C LYS A 178 -5.61 -1.08 42.05
N LEU A 179 -6.77 -1.24 42.68
CA LEU A 179 -7.99 -1.73 42.07
C LEU A 179 -8.96 -0.58 41.78
N VAL A 180 -9.57 -0.59 40.63
CA VAL A 180 -10.64 0.33 40.26
C VAL A 180 -11.88 0.04 41.14
N ARG A 181 -12.45 1.07 41.73
CA ARG A 181 -13.65 1.00 42.59
C ARG A 181 -14.84 1.71 41.98
N GLY A 182 -14.62 2.65 41.11
CA GLY A 182 -15.68 3.38 40.44
C GLY A 182 -15.13 4.48 39.54
N ILE A 183 -16.03 5.23 38.94
CA ILE A 183 -15.76 6.40 38.13
C ILE A 183 -16.64 7.52 38.64
N LEU A 184 -16.06 8.73 38.74
CA LEU A 184 -16.78 9.96 38.99
C LEU A 184 -16.74 10.81 37.74
N THR A 185 -17.92 11.26 37.25
CA THR A 185 -18.10 12.10 36.07
C THR A 185 -18.58 13.49 36.44
#